data_b41beec20d4ca12468ee55d3ce98df4f
#
_entry.id   b41beec20d4ca12468ee55d3ce98df4f
#
_cell.length_a   1.000
_cell.length_b   1.000
_cell.length_c   1.000
_cell.angle_alpha   90.00
_cell.angle_beta   90.00
_cell.angle_gamma   90.00
#
_symmetry.space_group_name_H-M   'P 1'
#
loop_
_entity.id
_entity.type
_entity.pdbx_description
1 polymer ?
#
loop_
_entity_poly.entity_id
_entity_poly.type
_entity_poly.pdbx_seq_one_letter_code
_entity_poly.pdbx_strand_id
1 'polypeptide(L)'
;LESQGHEHLEKYWLEISRLQESHLLENFRENGLQGMYDYWDRIRIEENCDLTLELSDDCLASRMNMCPSLSKVLDNDAAPSPLYCDHCPGWVGPIMKKLGYYYLKEIGDPAVPRCAAWIYSNKGKAEEKIRELQNNKIEFKSYIE
;
A
#
# COMPACT_ATOMS: atom_id res chain seq x y z
N LEU A 1 2.31 19.23 7.92
CA LEU A 1 1.24 18.89 6.95
C LEU A 1 -0.10 18.69 7.65
N GLU A 2 -0.21 17.90 8.72
CA GLU A 2 -1.47 17.70 9.47
C GLU A 2 -2.09 19.01 9.97
N SER A 3 -1.27 19.95 10.38
CA SER A 3 -1.74 21.28 10.83
C SER A 3 -2.45 22.09 9.74
N GLN A 4 -2.33 21.69 8.48
CA GLN A 4 -2.96 22.30 7.31
C GLN A 4 -4.24 21.55 6.88
N GLY A 5 -4.59 20.46 7.55
CA GLY A 5 -5.80 19.69 7.32
C GLY A 5 -5.64 18.47 6.41
N HIS A 6 -6.64 17.59 6.45
CA HIS A 6 -6.64 16.30 5.75
C HIS A 6 -6.58 16.46 4.23
N GLU A 7 -7.30 17.43 3.67
CA GLU A 7 -7.30 17.73 2.22
C GLU A 7 -5.89 18.05 1.69
N HIS A 8 -5.08 18.74 2.51
CA HIS A 8 -3.71 19.05 2.15
C HIS A 8 -2.82 17.81 2.11
N LEU A 9 -3.03 16.86 3.02
CA LEU A 9 -2.35 15.56 3.01
C LEU A 9 -2.72 14.72 1.79
N GLU A 10 -4.01 14.63 1.46
CA GLU A 10 -4.48 13.91 0.27
C GLU A 10 -3.86 14.47 -1.01
N LYS A 11 -3.82 15.80 -1.14
CA LYS A 11 -3.16 16.46 -2.26
C LYS A 11 -1.67 16.12 -2.32
N TYR A 12 -0.97 16.14 -1.20
CA TYR A 12 0.43 15.78 -1.11
C TYR A 12 0.69 14.34 -1.55
N TRP A 13 -0.10 13.37 -1.10
CA TRP A 13 0.03 11.97 -1.52
C TRP A 13 -0.28 11.80 -3.01
N LEU A 14 -1.25 12.53 -3.55
CA LEU A 14 -1.54 12.49 -4.98
C LEU A 14 -0.37 13.03 -5.82
N GLU A 15 0.32 14.06 -5.37
CA GLU A 15 1.52 14.55 -6.04
C GLU A 15 2.67 13.51 -6.01
N ILE A 16 2.85 12.82 -4.88
CA ILE A 16 3.80 11.69 -4.80
C ILE A 16 3.39 10.59 -5.78
N SER A 17 2.10 10.24 -5.84
CA SER A 17 1.58 9.25 -6.80
C SER A 17 1.94 9.61 -8.24
N ARG A 18 1.71 10.87 -8.64
CA ARG A 18 2.05 11.37 -9.99
C ARG A 18 3.55 11.29 -10.29
N LEU A 19 4.39 11.57 -9.30
CA LEU A 19 5.83 11.46 -9.46
C LEU A 19 6.25 10.00 -9.67
N GLN A 20 5.72 9.08 -8.88
CA GLN A 20 6.00 7.65 -8.98
C GLN A 20 5.46 7.03 -10.28
N GLU A 21 4.35 7.52 -10.81
CA GLU A 21 3.78 7.06 -12.08
C GLU A 21 4.80 7.07 -13.23
N SER A 22 5.63 8.10 -13.33
CA SER A 22 6.63 8.23 -14.39
C SER A 22 7.65 7.07 -14.42
N HIS A 23 7.82 6.39 -13.28
CA HIS A 23 8.77 5.29 -13.12
C HIS A 23 8.13 3.91 -13.14
N LEU A 24 6.84 3.81 -12.84
CA LEU A 24 6.18 2.53 -12.55
C LEU A 24 5.17 2.10 -13.62
N LEU A 25 4.46 3.05 -14.25
CA LEU A 25 3.32 2.72 -15.11
C LEU A 25 3.69 1.84 -16.30
N GLU A 26 4.81 2.10 -16.96
CA GLU A 26 5.23 1.33 -18.13
C GLU A 26 5.52 -0.12 -17.75
N ASN A 27 6.38 -0.31 -16.74
CA ASN A 27 6.72 -1.64 -16.25
C ASN A 27 5.49 -2.43 -15.79
N PHE A 28 4.59 -1.79 -15.03
CA PHE A 28 3.40 -2.47 -14.50
C PHE A 28 2.35 -2.79 -15.59
N ARG A 29 2.27 -1.97 -16.67
CA ARG A 29 1.44 -2.29 -17.83
C ARG A 29 1.97 -3.48 -18.60
N GLU A 30 3.27 -3.54 -18.83
CA GLU A 30 3.91 -4.60 -19.62
C GLU A 30 3.98 -5.93 -18.88
N ASN A 31 4.29 -5.90 -17.59
CA ASN A 31 4.63 -7.07 -16.79
C ASN A 31 3.57 -7.44 -15.73
N GLY A 32 2.53 -6.63 -15.56
CA GLY A 32 1.41 -6.90 -14.66
C GLY A 32 1.83 -7.16 -13.20
N LEU A 33 1.19 -8.12 -12.55
CA LEU A 33 1.47 -8.49 -11.16
C LEU A 33 2.92 -8.98 -10.95
N GLN A 34 3.53 -9.60 -11.96
CA GLN A 34 4.94 -10.00 -11.89
C GLN A 34 5.85 -8.78 -11.82
N GLY A 35 5.62 -7.75 -12.65
CA GLY A 35 6.40 -6.52 -12.61
C GLY A 35 6.25 -5.78 -11.28
N MET A 36 5.06 -5.84 -10.68
CA MET A 36 4.82 -5.30 -9.33
C MET A 36 5.58 -6.10 -8.27
N TYR A 37 5.53 -7.44 -8.35
CA TYR A 37 6.30 -8.31 -7.45
C TYR A 37 7.79 -7.99 -7.50
N ASP A 38 8.38 -7.93 -8.70
CA ASP A 38 9.82 -7.69 -8.92
C ASP A 38 10.22 -6.30 -8.37
N TYR A 39 9.36 -5.30 -8.52
CA TYR A 39 9.57 -3.97 -7.97
C TYR A 39 9.64 -3.98 -6.43
N TRP A 40 8.64 -4.57 -5.74
CA TRP A 40 8.62 -4.61 -4.29
C TRP A 40 9.66 -5.56 -3.70
N ASP A 41 10.00 -6.65 -4.39
CA ASP A 41 11.07 -7.56 -3.95
C ASP A 41 12.43 -6.86 -3.97
N ARG A 42 12.68 -6.03 -5.01
CA ARG A 42 13.87 -5.19 -5.06
C ARG A 42 13.91 -4.16 -3.91
N ILE A 43 12.81 -3.46 -3.65
CA ILE A 43 12.68 -2.53 -2.51
C ILE A 43 12.94 -3.25 -1.19
N ARG A 44 12.39 -4.44 -1.02
CA ARG A 44 12.60 -5.27 0.16
C ARG A 44 14.09 -5.53 0.43
N ILE A 45 14.84 -5.80 -0.61
CA ILE A 45 16.29 -6.06 -0.53
C ILE A 45 17.06 -4.77 -0.28
N GLU A 46 16.81 -3.73 -1.06
CA GLU A 46 17.53 -2.44 -1.00
C GLU A 46 17.33 -1.73 0.35
N GLU A 47 16.13 -1.77 0.90
CA GLU A 47 15.80 -1.14 2.18
C GLU A 47 15.93 -2.08 3.38
N ASN A 48 16.32 -3.34 3.17
CA ASN A 48 16.38 -4.37 4.20
C ASN A 48 15.07 -4.47 5.00
N CYS A 49 13.93 -4.44 4.28
CA CYS A 49 12.62 -4.51 4.91
C CYS A 49 12.24 -5.95 5.26
N ASP A 50 11.60 -6.15 6.39
CA ASP A 50 10.92 -7.41 6.71
C ASP A 50 9.53 -7.43 6.04
N LEU A 51 9.55 -7.75 4.75
CA LEU A 51 8.38 -7.81 3.86
C LEU A 51 8.26 -9.20 3.24
N THR A 52 7.10 -9.83 3.44
CA THR A 52 6.74 -11.08 2.75
C THR A 52 5.87 -10.74 1.54
N LEU A 53 6.21 -11.30 0.38
CA LEU A 53 5.47 -11.18 -0.88
C LEU A 53 4.98 -12.54 -1.33
N GLU A 54 3.71 -12.64 -1.71
CA GLU A 54 3.09 -13.84 -2.26
C GLU A 54 2.40 -13.48 -3.58
N LEU A 55 2.85 -14.09 -4.68
CA LEU A 55 2.30 -13.89 -6.01
C LEU A 55 1.49 -15.09 -6.45
N SER A 56 0.27 -14.85 -6.90
CA SER A 56 -0.59 -15.83 -7.59
C SER A 56 -1.03 -15.29 -8.94
N ASP A 57 -1.83 -16.06 -9.69
CA ASP A 57 -2.30 -15.66 -11.02
C ASP A 57 -3.14 -14.38 -11.01
N ASP A 58 -3.83 -14.09 -9.92
CA ASP A 58 -4.79 -12.99 -9.83
C ASP A 58 -4.53 -12.03 -8.66
N CYS A 59 -3.49 -12.27 -7.84
CA CYS A 59 -3.20 -11.47 -6.66
C CYS A 59 -1.71 -11.38 -6.36
N LEU A 60 -1.26 -10.18 -6.05
CA LEU A 60 -0.03 -9.93 -5.30
C LEU A 60 -0.41 -9.53 -3.88
N ALA A 61 -0.13 -10.42 -2.92
CA ALA A 61 -0.28 -10.13 -1.49
C ALA A 61 1.05 -9.72 -0.90
N SER A 62 1.02 -8.72 -0.03
CA SER A 62 2.19 -8.25 0.71
C SER A 62 1.88 -8.15 2.19
N ARG A 63 2.83 -8.61 3.02
CA ARG A 63 2.77 -8.46 4.47
C ARG A 63 4.04 -7.78 4.95
N MET A 64 3.89 -6.57 5.44
CA MET A 64 4.95 -5.84 6.11
C MET A 64 5.00 -6.32 7.57
N ASN A 65 6.02 -7.11 7.91
CA ASN A 65 6.20 -7.64 9.26
C ASN A 65 6.86 -6.60 10.17
N MET A 66 7.70 -5.73 9.59
CA MET A 66 8.28 -4.57 10.26
C MET A 66 8.43 -3.42 9.25
N CYS A 67 7.61 -2.39 9.40
CA CYS A 67 7.67 -1.20 8.56
C CYS A 67 8.92 -0.36 8.90
N PRO A 68 9.89 -0.22 7.99
CA PRO A 68 11.15 0.45 8.31
C PRO A 68 10.98 1.93 8.63
N SER A 69 10.05 2.61 7.96
CA SER A 69 9.81 4.03 8.20
C SER A 69 9.06 4.29 9.51
N LEU A 70 8.03 3.50 9.83
CA LEU A 70 7.29 3.64 11.08
C LEU A 70 8.16 3.22 12.28
N SER A 71 8.96 2.17 12.16
CA SER A 71 9.90 1.74 13.21
C SER A 71 10.87 2.86 13.58
N LYS A 72 11.40 3.60 12.59
CA LYS A 72 12.29 4.75 12.86
C LYS A 72 11.60 5.87 13.66
N VAL A 73 10.30 6.11 13.42
CA VAL A 73 9.53 7.08 14.19
C VAL A 73 9.41 6.61 15.64
N LEU A 74 9.04 5.34 15.86
CA LEU A 74 8.87 4.75 17.18
C LEU A 74 10.20 4.65 17.96
N ASP A 75 11.30 4.25 17.30
CA ASP A 75 12.63 4.13 17.89
C ASP A 75 13.21 5.48 18.36
N ASN A 76 12.72 6.58 17.81
CA ASN A 76 13.11 7.93 18.22
C ASN A 76 12.17 8.56 19.26
N ASP A 77 11.36 7.75 19.94
CA ASP A 77 10.37 8.19 20.94
C ASP A 77 9.40 9.26 20.40
N ALA A 78 9.23 9.30 19.09
CA ALA A 78 8.29 10.22 18.44
C ALA A 78 6.91 9.57 18.35
N ALA A 79 5.88 10.31 18.73
CA ALA A 79 4.51 9.87 18.53
C ALA A 79 4.16 9.94 17.04
N PRO A 80 3.84 8.81 16.37
CA PRO A 80 3.41 8.85 14.99
C PRO A 80 2.04 9.52 14.87
N SER A 81 1.85 10.21 13.74
CA SER A 81 0.53 10.71 13.37
C SER A 81 -0.49 9.59 13.28
N PRO A 82 -1.75 9.78 13.74
CA PRO A 82 -2.84 8.83 13.48
C PRO A 82 -3.05 8.52 11.99
N LEU A 83 -2.67 9.46 11.11
CA LEU A 83 -2.78 9.34 9.65
C LEU A 83 -1.52 8.78 8.99
N TYR A 84 -0.53 8.33 9.79
CA TYR A 84 0.76 7.89 9.26
C TYR A 84 0.62 6.77 8.21
N CYS A 85 -0.21 5.78 8.48
CA CYS A 85 -0.40 4.63 7.60
C CYS A 85 -1.24 4.92 6.34
N ASP A 86 -1.80 6.12 6.24
CA ASP A 86 -2.57 6.54 5.06
C ASP A 86 -1.70 6.91 3.86
N HIS A 87 -0.39 7.16 4.07
CA HIS A 87 0.49 7.55 2.98
C HIS A 87 0.68 6.44 1.93
N CYS A 88 0.82 5.19 2.33
CA CYS A 88 1.00 4.08 1.38
C CYS A 88 -0.21 3.94 0.43
N PRO A 89 -1.46 3.81 0.92
CA PRO A 89 -2.61 3.77 0.03
C PRO A 89 -2.81 5.09 -0.72
N GLY A 90 -2.42 6.21 -0.15
CA GLY A 90 -2.55 7.54 -0.78
C GLY A 90 -1.77 7.70 -2.08
N TRP A 91 -0.61 7.05 -2.22
CA TRP A 91 0.16 7.10 -3.47
C TRP A 91 0.04 5.83 -4.32
N VAL A 92 -0.06 4.64 -3.73
CA VAL A 92 -0.18 3.37 -4.48
C VAL A 92 -1.57 3.24 -5.11
N GLY A 93 -2.63 3.59 -4.38
CA GLY A 93 -4.01 3.41 -4.81
C GLY A 93 -4.33 4.08 -6.14
N PRO A 94 -4.01 5.37 -6.36
CA PRO A 94 -4.22 6.04 -7.64
C PRO A 94 -3.50 5.38 -8.81
N ILE A 95 -2.29 4.86 -8.61
CA ILE A 95 -1.53 4.14 -9.65
C ILE A 95 -2.24 2.84 -10.01
N MET A 96 -2.64 2.04 -9.03
CA MET A 96 -3.36 0.78 -9.25
C MET A 96 -4.69 1.02 -9.98
N LYS A 97 -5.43 2.04 -9.58
CA LYS A 97 -6.68 2.44 -10.25
C LYS A 97 -6.44 2.77 -11.74
N LYS A 98 -5.40 3.52 -12.08
CA LYS A 98 -5.03 3.85 -13.47
C LYS A 98 -4.66 2.63 -14.30
N LEU A 99 -4.11 1.61 -13.66
CA LEU A 99 -3.72 0.36 -14.31
C LEU A 99 -4.87 -0.65 -14.41
N GLY A 100 -6.03 -0.37 -13.80
CA GLY A 100 -7.18 -1.27 -13.78
C GLY A 100 -7.05 -2.42 -12.78
N TYR A 101 -6.18 -2.27 -11.77
CA TYR A 101 -6.04 -3.19 -10.65
C TYR A 101 -6.83 -2.73 -9.44
N TYR A 102 -7.19 -3.68 -8.59
CA TYR A 102 -7.97 -3.48 -7.38
C TYR A 102 -7.07 -3.57 -6.16
N TYR A 103 -6.82 -2.45 -5.51
CA TYR A 103 -5.90 -2.34 -4.39
C TYR A 103 -6.63 -2.25 -3.05
N LEU A 104 -6.23 -3.10 -2.12
CA LEU A 104 -6.70 -3.12 -0.75
C LEU A 104 -5.51 -2.96 0.19
N LYS A 105 -5.68 -2.12 1.22
CA LYS A 105 -4.64 -1.88 2.22
C LYS A 105 -5.25 -1.92 3.61
N GLU A 106 -4.79 -2.85 4.43
CA GLU A 106 -5.06 -2.85 5.87
C GLU A 106 -4.46 -1.59 6.51
N ILE A 107 -5.26 -0.90 7.31
CA ILE A 107 -4.81 0.25 8.09
C ILE A 107 -4.38 -0.27 9.46
N GLY A 108 -3.07 -0.28 9.66
CA GLY A 108 -2.48 -0.76 10.91
C GLY A 108 -2.59 0.25 12.05
N ASP A 109 -2.38 -0.24 13.26
CA ASP A 109 -2.15 0.60 14.43
C ASP A 109 -0.80 1.32 14.27
N PRO A 110 -0.75 2.67 14.34
CA PRO A 110 0.51 3.41 14.26
C PRO A 110 1.51 3.07 15.38
N ALA A 111 1.08 2.43 16.46
CA ALA A 111 1.96 1.93 17.49
C ALA A 111 2.63 0.58 17.14
N VAL A 112 2.15 -0.09 16.07
CA VAL A 112 2.63 -1.42 15.66
C VAL A 112 3.05 -1.36 14.18
N PRO A 113 4.35 -1.46 13.86
CA PRO A 113 4.85 -1.26 12.50
C PRO A 113 4.59 -2.47 11.59
N ARG A 114 3.32 -2.91 11.50
CA ARG A 114 2.85 -4.05 10.70
C ARG A 114 1.62 -3.69 9.91
N CYS A 115 1.50 -4.27 8.71
CA CYS A 115 0.31 -4.13 7.88
C CYS A 115 0.30 -5.16 6.75
N ALA A 116 -0.82 -5.24 6.03
CA ALA A 116 -0.93 -6.06 4.83
C ALA A 116 -1.57 -5.27 3.69
N ALA A 117 -1.28 -5.67 2.46
CA ALA A 117 -1.92 -5.12 1.27
C ALA A 117 -2.10 -6.19 0.20
N TRP A 118 -3.07 -5.99 -0.67
CA TRP A 118 -3.41 -6.90 -1.75
C TRP A 118 -3.68 -6.10 -3.02
N ILE A 119 -3.15 -6.59 -4.14
CA ILE A 119 -3.41 -6.06 -5.48
C ILE A 119 -4.01 -7.21 -6.29
N TYR A 120 -5.26 -7.04 -6.70
CA TYR A 120 -6.00 -8.03 -7.49
C TYR A 120 -6.14 -7.57 -8.94
N SER A 121 -6.01 -8.50 -9.88
CA SER A 121 -6.39 -8.31 -11.28
C SER A 121 -7.89 -8.57 -11.52
N ASN A 122 -8.57 -9.27 -10.60
CA ASN A 122 -9.96 -9.66 -10.67
C ASN A 122 -10.81 -8.96 -9.61
N LYS A 123 -11.87 -8.25 -10.05
CA LYS A 123 -12.77 -7.50 -9.16
C LYS A 123 -13.48 -8.40 -8.16
N GLY A 124 -13.99 -9.54 -8.60
CA GLY A 124 -14.72 -10.48 -7.74
C GLY A 124 -13.86 -10.99 -6.58
N LYS A 125 -12.59 -11.30 -6.86
CA LYS A 125 -11.63 -11.71 -5.82
C LYS A 125 -11.31 -10.58 -4.83
N ALA A 126 -11.19 -9.35 -5.30
CA ALA A 126 -11.01 -8.20 -4.44
C ALA A 126 -12.24 -7.99 -3.53
N GLU A 127 -13.45 -8.14 -4.07
CA GLU A 127 -14.69 -8.04 -3.30
C GLU A 127 -14.85 -9.19 -2.27
N GLU A 128 -14.39 -10.41 -2.59
CA GLU A 128 -14.31 -11.51 -1.63
C GLU A 128 -13.41 -11.15 -0.45
N LYS A 129 -12.24 -10.59 -0.74
CA LYS A 129 -11.29 -10.14 0.29
C LYS A 129 -11.86 -9.02 1.16
N ILE A 130 -12.59 -8.07 0.58
CA ILE A 130 -13.28 -7.02 1.34
C ILE A 130 -14.25 -7.63 2.35
N ARG A 131 -15.08 -8.60 1.92
CA ARG A 131 -16.01 -9.27 2.82
C ARG A 131 -15.29 -10.00 3.96
N GLU A 132 -14.16 -10.65 3.66
CA GLU A 132 -13.30 -11.28 4.68
C GLU A 132 -12.79 -10.26 5.71
N LEU A 133 -12.23 -9.13 5.25
CA LEU A 133 -11.72 -8.08 6.13
C LEU A 133 -12.83 -7.49 7.01
N GLN A 134 -13.99 -7.21 6.42
CA GLN A 134 -15.17 -6.71 7.14
C GLN A 134 -15.68 -7.70 8.21
N ASN A 135 -15.76 -8.98 7.88
CA ASN A 135 -16.17 -10.02 8.82
C ASN A 135 -15.21 -10.15 10.00
N ASN A 136 -13.93 -9.95 9.76
CA ASN A 136 -12.88 -9.96 10.79
C ASN A 136 -12.70 -8.60 11.49
N LYS A 137 -13.50 -7.58 11.16
CA LYS A 137 -13.47 -6.23 11.72
C LYS A 137 -12.09 -5.56 11.56
N ILE A 138 -11.42 -5.85 10.45
CA ILE A 138 -10.14 -5.24 10.08
C ILE A 138 -10.41 -3.93 9.34
N GLU A 139 -9.82 -2.84 9.80
CA GLU A 139 -9.89 -1.55 9.12
C GLU A 139 -9.02 -1.56 7.86
N PHE A 140 -9.54 -1.09 6.75
CA PHE A 140 -8.83 -1.07 5.46
C PHE A 140 -9.27 0.09 4.57
N LYS A 141 -8.40 0.44 3.62
CA LYS A 141 -8.74 1.29 2.47
C LYS A 141 -8.82 0.45 1.20
N SER A 142 -9.75 0.79 0.31
CA SER A 142 -9.97 0.09 -0.96
C SER A 142 -10.00 1.07 -2.14
N TYR A 143 -9.43 0.64 -3.26
CA TYR A 143 -9.41 1.32 -4.55
C TYR A 143 -9.94 0.32 -5.59
N ILE A 144 -11.27 0.21 -5.66
CA ILE A 144 -11.99 -0.82 -6.45
C ILE A 144 -12.80 -0.23 -7.61
N GLU A 145 -12.91 1.08 -7.72
CA GLU A 145 -13.68 1.72 -8.80
C GLU A 145 -12.90 1.81 -10.11
#